data_41ed4f3c7a3af81fd15677ad87856e5f
#
_entry.id   41ed4f3c7a3af81fd15677ad87856e5f
#
_cell.length_a   1.000
_cell.length_b   1.000
_cell.length_c   1.000
_cell.angle_alpha   90.00
_cell.angle_beta   90.00
_cell.angle_gamma   90.00
#
_symmetry.space_group_name_H-M   'P 1'
#
loop_
_entity.id
_entity.type
_entity.pdbx_description
1 polymer ?
#
loop_
_entity_poly.entity_id
_entity_poly.type
_entity_poly.pdbx_seq_one_letter_code
_entity_poly.pdbx_strand_id
1 'polypeptide(L)'
;MPPFLKFLAFDTSTDRMSVAVTDGARTWQHSGPGGAQASTTLIPAVLALLAEAGLALGELDAIAFGRGPGSFTGLRTACAVAQGLAFGARDGAGMPVLPIDTLMAVAEEARSQQAGAKSSTITALLDARMDEMYVQSFEFSDGQCRALGECELLRPEDFVPDAAAELLAGNVFAVYAGRLPAAMPAQAEALPTATALLRLAPMLAAAGHCVSAELALPLYVRDKVALTTEEREQAKAAKLLAEVPPLSP
;
A
#
# COMPACT_ATOMS: atom_id res chain seq x y z
N MET A 1 10.02 -19.60 19.13
CA MET A 1 8.65 -19.67 18.57
C MET A 1 8.74 -20.32 17.20
N PRO A 2 7.83 -21.21 16.80
CA PRO A 2 7.79 -21.63 15.40
C PRO A 2 7.58 -20.38 14.53
N PRO A 3 8.13 -20.33 13.32
CA PRO A 3 7.90 -19.21 12.43
C PRO A 3 6.40 -19.10 12.11
N PHE A 4 5.87 -17.88 12.08
CA PHE A 4 4.51 -17.64 11.59
C PHE A 4 4.42 -18.12 10.14
N LEU A 5 3.54 -19.06 9.88
CA LEU A 5 3.44 -19.71 8.59
C LEU A 5 2.10 -19.45 7.89
N LYS A 6 1.04 -19.14 8.64
CA LYS A 6 -0.31 -18.98 8.14
C LYS A 6 -0.75 -17.53 8.26
N PHE A 7 -0.87 -16.83 7.14
CA PHE A 7 -1.30 -15.45 7.09
C PHE A 7 -2.46 -15.26 6.11
N LEU A 8 -3.39 -14.40 6.48
CA LEU A 8 -4.26 -13.69 5.55
C LEU A 8 -3.65 -12.30 5.32
N ALA A 9 -3.60 -11.86 4.07
CA ALA A 9 -3.18 -10.52 3.72
C ALA A 9 -4.15 -9.87 2.72
N PHE A 10 -4.35 -8.54 2.81
CA PHE A 10 -5.09 -7.78 1.83
C PHE A 10 -4.69 -6.31 1.80
N ASP A 11 -4.85 -5.72 0.62
CA ASP A 11 -4.67 -4.29 0.37
C ASP A 11 -5.85 -3.75 -0.45
N THR A 12 -6.33 -2.57 -0.07
CA THR A 12 -7.39 -1.82 -0.76
C THR A 12 -7.05 -0.35 -0.91
N SER A 13 -5.77 -0.01 -0.78
CA SER A 13 -5.26 1.36 -0.78
C SER A 13 -5.31 2.05 -2.15
N THR A 14 -5.45 1.28 -3.23
CA THR A 14 -5.49 1.77 -4.60
C THR A 14 -6.85 1.48 -5.27
N ASP A 15 -6.94 1.69 -6.58
CA ASP A 15 -8.08 1.30 -7.41
C ASP A 15 -8.16 -0.22 -7.67
N ARG A 16 -7.19 -0.97 -7.18
CA ARG A 16 -7.19 -2.44 -7.17
C ARG A 16 -7.21 -2.96 -5.75
N MET A 17 -8.06 -3.96 -5.53
CA MET A 17 -8.07 -4.78 -4.32
C MET A 17 -7.19 -6.02 -4.55
N SER A 18 -6.38 -6.38 -3.59
CA SER A 18 -5.60 -7.61 -3.57
C SER A 18 -5.82 -8.35 -2.27
N VAL A 19 -6.03 -9.67 -2.34
CA VAL A 19 -6.23 -10.57 -1.18
C VAL A 19 -5.40 -11.82 -1.40
N ALA A 20 -4.74 -12.31 -0.36
CA ALA A 20 -4.01 -13.58 -0.41
C ALA A 20 -4.02 -14.29 0.95
N VAL A 21 -3.97 -15.61 0.90
CA VAL A 21 -3.86 -16.51 2.06
C VAL A 21 -2.68 -17.44 1.85
N THR A 22 -1.93 -17.71 2.88
CA THR A 22 -0.87 -18.74 2.84
C THR A 22 -1.01 -19.72 3.99
N ASP A 23 -0.73 -21.01 3.73
CA ASP A 23 -0.57 -22.06 4.73
C ASP A 23 0.92 -22.26 5.14
N GLY A 24 1.81 -21.41 4.61
CA GLY A 24 3.25 -21.49 4.76
C GLY A 24 3.96 -22.27 3.65
N ALA A 25 3.24 -23.11 2.89
CA ALA A 25 3.77 -23.89 1.77
C ALA A 25 3.21 -23.42 0.44
N ARG A 26 1.94 -23.03 0.41
CA ARG A 26 1.21 -22.56 -0.78
C ARG A 26 0.56 -21.22 -0.50
N THR A 27 0.27 -20.50 -1.58
CA THR A 27 -0.43 -19.22 -1.54
C THR A 27 -1.61 -19.22 -2.52
N TRP A 28 -2.76 -18.81 -2.03
CA TRP A 28 -3.96 -18.54 -2.80
C TRP A 28 -4.17 -17.04 -2.86
N GLN A 29 -4.55 -16.52 -4.02
CA GLN A 29 -4.66 -15.09 -4.22
C GLN A 29 -5.85 -14.71 -5.11
N HIS A 30 -6.39 -13.53 -4.87
CA HIS A 30 -7.44 -12.92 -5.66
C HIS A 30 -7.17 -11.43 -5.82
N SER A 31 -7.45 -10.90 -7.01
CA SER A 31 -7.41 -9.46 -7.29
C SER A 31 -8.70 -9.02 -7.95
N GLY A 32 -9.16 -7.84 -7.61
CA GLY A 32 -10.40 -7.28 -8.14
C GLY A 32 -10.39 -5.75 -8.11
N PRO A 33 -11.51 -5.11 -8.48
CA PRO A 33 -11.67 -3.67 -8.35
C PRO A 33 -11.57 -3.22 -6.89
N GLY A 34 -10.81 -2.14 -6.67
CA GLY A 34 -10.67 -1.47 -5.38
C GLY A 34 -11.66 -0.32 -5.17
N GLY A 35 -11.24 0.70 -4.43
CA GLY A 35 -12.07 1.87 -4.15
C GLY A 35 -13.37 1.50 -3.43
N ALA A 36 -14.50 2.08 -3.87
CA ALA A 36 -15.80 1.84 -3.23
C ALA A 36 -16.28 0.38 -3.33
N GLN A 37 -15.87 -0.37 -4.36
CA GLN A 37 -16.27 -1.76 -4.55
C GLN A 37 -15.59 -2.71 -3.55
N ALA A 38 -14.41 -2.37 -3.05
CA ALA A 38 -13.71 -3.18 -2.06
C ALA A 38 -14.55 -3.42 -0.79
N SER A 39 -15.38 -2.46 -0.38
CA SER A 39 -16.25 -2.59 0.80
C SER A 39 -17.26 -3.72 0.72
N THR A 40 -17.67 -4.10 -0.49
CA THR A 40 -18.65 -5.17 -0.73
C THR A 40 -18.00 -6.50 -1.13
N THR A 41 -16.79 -6.47 -1.68
CA THR A 41 -16.14 -7.64 -2.28
C THR A 41 -15.02 -8.24 -1.44
N LEU A 42 -14.40 -7.46 -0.52
CA LEU A 42 -13.26 -7.92 0.26
C LEU A 42 -13.56 -9.12 1.16
N ILE A 43 -14.61 -9.04 1.99
CA ILE A 43 -14.98 -10.15 2.89
C ILE A 43 -15.36 -11.41 2.11
N PRO A 44 -16.23 -11.38 1.07
CA PRO A 44 -16.48 -12.53 0.22
C PRO A 44 -15.20 -13.15 -0.38
N ALA A 45 -14.25 -12.34 -0.86
CA ALA A 45 -12.99 -12.83 -1.40
C ALA A 45 -12.13 -13.51 -0.34
N VAL A 46 -12.03 -12.93 0.87
CA VAL A 46 -11.33 -13.54 2.01
C VAL A 46 -11.92 -14.91 2.35
N LEU A 47 -13.24 -15.00 2.49
CA LEU A 47 -13.91 -16.26 2.84
C LEU A 47 -13.75 -17.32 1.75
N ALA A 48 -13.81 -16.93 0.48
CA ALA A 48 -13.59 -17.83 -0.65
C ALA A 48 -12.16 -18.40 -0.64
N LEU A 49 -11.13 -17.56 -0.43
CA LEU A 49 -9.74 -18.00 -0.39
C LEU A 49 -9.44 -18.89 0.83
N LEU A 50 -10.00 -18.59 2.01
CA LEU A 50 -9.89 -19.45 3.18
C LEU A 50 -10.50 -20.84 2.93
N ALA A 51 -11.68 -20.90 2.30
CA ALA A 51 -12.34 -22.14 1.93
C ALA A 51 -11.51 -22.94 0.91
N GLU A 52 -10.94 -22.27 -0.12
CA GLU A 52 -10.07 -22.90 -1.12
C GLU A 52 -8.77 -23.43 -0.49
N ALA A 53 -8.20 -22.69 0.47
CA ALA A 53 -7.03 -23.11 1.22
C ALA A 53 -7.32 -24.22 2.23
N GLY A 54 -8.59 -24.51 2.55
CA GLY A 54 -9.00 -25.43 3.59
C GLY A 54 -8.63 -24.95 5.00
N LEU A 55 -8.57 -23.62 5.21
CA LEU A 55 -8.19 -22.99 6.47
C LEU A 55 -9.40 -22.33 7.14
N ALA A 56 -9.54 -22.53 8.44
CA ALA A 56 -10.42 -21.71 9.26
C ALA A 56 -9.71 -20.40 9.66
N LEU A 57 -10.48 -19.34 9.84
CA LEU A 57 -9.94 -18.03 10.26
C LEU A 57 -9.11 -18.14 11.55
N GLY A 58 -9.54 -18.93 12.53
CA GLY A 58 -8.86 -19.13 13.80
C GLY A 58 -7.52 -19.88 13.72
N GLU A 59 -7.22 -20.53 12.59
CA GLU A 59 -5.95 -21.24 12.36
C GLU A 59 -4.82 -20.33 11.85
N LEU A 60 -5.15 -19.10 11.45
CA LEU A 60 -4.16 -18.12 11.01
C LEU A 60 -3.32 -17.63 12.19
N ASP A 61 -2.06 -17.30 11.94
CA ASP A 61 -1.17 -16.70 12.93
C ASP A 61 -1.40 -15.19 13.08
N ALA A 62 -1.66 -14.50 11.96
CA ALA A 62 -2.01 -13.09 11.96
C ALA A 62 -2.74 -12.68 10.65
N ILE A 63 -3.35 -11.49 10.69
CA ILE A 63 -3.94 -10.81 9.54
C ILE A 63 -3.07 -9.61 9.19
N ALA A 64 -2.44 -9.63 8.01
CA ALA A 64 -1.70 -8.51 7.47
C ALA A 64 -2.60 -7.62 6.61
N PHE A 65 -2.46 -6.31 6.68
CA PHE A 65 -3.18 -5.40 5.81
C PHE A 65 -2.36 -4.18 5.44
N GLY A 66 -2.58 -3.64 4.23
CA GLY A 66 -2.01 -2.38 3.80
C GLY A 66 -2.63 -1.23 4.57
N ARG A 67 -1.86 -0.61 5.47
CA ARG A 67 -2.36 0.47 6.34
C ARG A 67 -2.36 1.85 5.68
N GLY A 68 -1.67 2.02 4.55
CA GLY A 68 -1.48 3.28 3.86
C GLY A 68 -0.01 3.64 3.65
N PRO A 69 0.26 4.76 3.00
CA PRO A 69 -0.72 5.74 2.47
C PRO A 69 -1.52 5.23 1.27
N GLY A 70 -2.63 5.92 0.95
CA GLY A 70 -3.47 5.56 -0.19
C GLY A 70 -4.88 6.15 -0.12
N SER A 71 -5.80 5.54 -0.86
CA SER A 71 -7.21 5.94 -0.90
C SER A 71 -7.86 5.92 0.49
N PHE A 72 -8.41 7.04 0.92
CA PHE A 72 -9.05 7.21 2.23
C PHE A 72 -10.15 6.16 2.53
N THR A 73 -11.01 5.89 1.55
CA THR A 73 -12.06 4.87 1.69
C THR A 73 -11.44 3.47 1.74
N GLY A 74 -10.46 3.20 0.88
CA GLY A 74 -9.76 1.92 0.84
C GLY A 74 -9.07 1.60 2.17
N LEU A 75 -8.30 2.53 2.71
CA LEU A 75 -7.58 2.34 3.98
C LEU A 75 -8.53 2.02 5.14
N ARG A 76 -9.67 2.72 5.21
CA ARG A 76 -10.69 2.45 6.23
C ARG A 76 -11.34 1.09 6.05
N THR A 77 -11.59 0.69 4.81
CA THR A 77 -12.14 -0.64 4.50
C THR A 77 -11.17 -1.73 4.96
N ALA A 78 -9.89 -1.65 4.58
CA ALA A 78 -8.89 -2.63 5.01
C ALA A 78 -8.78 -2.68 6.54
N CYS A 79 -8.64 -1.54 7.19
CA CYS A 79 -8.52 -1.44 8.64
C CYS A 79 -9.75 -2.05 9.35
N ALA A 80 -10.97 -1.66 8.97
CA ALA A 80 -12.20 -2.15 9.60
C ALA A 80 -12.40 -3.65 9.41
N VAL A 81 -12.06 -4.17 8.22
CA VAL A 81 -12.13 -5.62 7.94
C VAL A 81 -11.08 -6.38 8.76
N ALA A 82 -9.83 -5.87 8.83
CA ALA A 82 -8.78 -6.48 9.64
C ALA A 82 -9.19 -6.54 11.12
N GLN A 83 -9.69 -5.43 11.66
CA GLN A 83 -10.20 -5.37 13.04
C GLN A 83 -11.35 -6.35 13.27
N GLY A 84 -12.38 -6.32 12.41
CA GLY A 84 -13.56 -7.16 12.56
C GLY A 84 -13.25 -8.66 12.49
N LEU A 85 -12.41 -9.08 11.54
CA LEU A 85 -11.97 -10.46 11.43
C LEU A 85 -11.10 -10.88 12.62
N ALA A 86 -10.19 -10.01 13.06
CA ALA A 86 -9.32 -10.31 14.20
C ALA A 86 -10.10 -10.42 15.51
N PHE A 87 -11.08 -9.55 15.76
CA PHE A 87 -11.95 -9.66 16.93
C PHE A 87 -12.83 -10.90 16.92
N GLY A 88 -13.36 -11.27 15.74
CA GLY A 88 -14.23 -12.45 15.59
C GLY A 88 -13.49 -13.79 15.54
N ALA A 89 -12.16 -13.76 15.46
CA ALA A 89 -11.38 -14.99 15.43
C ALA A 89 -11.27 -15.67 16.79
N ARG A 90 -11.04 -17.00 16.77
CA ARG A 90 -10.72 -17.79 17.97
C ARG A 90 -11.75 -17.65 19.11
N ASP A 91 -13.04 -17.68 18.76
CA ASP A 91 -14.16 -17.57 19.68
C ASP A 91 -14.10 -16.29 20.55
N GLY A 92 -13.62 -15.19 19.98
CA GLY A 92 -13.49 -13.88 20.63
C GLY A 92 -12.19 -13.68 21.42
N ALA A 93 -11.28 -14.64 21.41
CA ALA A 93 -9.94 -14.45 22.00
C ALA A 93 -9.05 -13.47 21.21
N GLY A 94 -9.47 -13.15 19.97
CA GLY A 94 -8.76 -12.24 19.12
C GLY A 94 -7.58 -12.88 18.38
N MET A 95 -7.10 -12.16 17.39
CA MET A 95 -5.94 -12.55 16.57
C MET A 95 -5.02 -11.35 16.40
N PRO A 96 -3.69 -11.53 16.33
CA PRO A 96 -2.77 -10.44 15.98
C PRO A 96 -3.05 -9.88 14.59
N VAL A 97 -2.92 -8.56 14.46
CA VAL A 97 -3.00 -7.84 13.20
C VAL A 97 -1.63 -7.24 12.89
N LEU A 98 -1.23 -7.29 11.63
CA LEU A 98 0.05 -6.78 11.15
C LEU A 98 -0.20 -5.63 10.15
N PRO A 99 -0.19 -4.37 10.59
CA PRO A 99 -0.27 -3.22 9.71
C PRO A 99 1.04 -3.08 8.92
N ILE A 100 0.98 -3.07 7.60
CA ILE A 100 2.15 -2.92 6.71
C ILE A 100 1.98 -1.66 5.88
N ASP A 101 3.06 -0.87 5.74
CA ASP A 101 3.05 0.32 4.91
C ASP A 101 2.84 -0.05 3.44
N THR A 102 1.90 0.62 2.80
CA THR A 102 1.53 0.36 1.40
C THR A 102 2.73 0.56 0.47
N LEU A 103 3.55 1.61 0.69
CA LEU A 103 4.74 1.84 -0.12
C LEU A 103 5.81 0.75 0.08
N MET A 104 5.93 0.18 1.27
CA MET A 104 6.79 -0.99 1.51
C MET A 104 6.33 -2.20 0.68
N ALA A 105 5.01 -2.42 0.57
CA ALA A 105 4.46 -3.48 -0.26
C ALA A 105 4.69 -3.23 -1.76
N VAL A 106 4.63 -1.98 -2.23
CA VAL A 106 4.98 -1.61 -3.62
C VAL A 106 6.45 -1.90 -3.90
N ALA A 107 7.35 -1.49 -3.00
CA ALA A 107 8.78 -1.76 -3.14
C ALA A 107 9.09 -3.27 -3.16
N GLU A 108 8.47 -4.05 -2.27
CA GLU A 108 8.62 -5.52 -2.23
C GLU A 108 8.06 -6.18 -3.48
N GLU A 109 6.93 -5.71 -4.02
CA GLU A 109 6.37 -6.24 -5.26
C GLU A 109 7.35 -6.06 -6.42
N ALA A 110 7.88 -4.85 -6.60
CA ALA A 110 8.88 -4.56 -7.62
C ALA A 110 10.18 -5.37 -7.42
N ARG A 111 10.66 -5.48 -6.18
CA ARG A 111 11.83 -6.29 -5.83
C ARG A 111 11.64 -7.75 -6.24
N SER A 112 10.46 -8.29 -5.99
CA SER A 112 10.16 -9.70 -6.31
C SER A 112 10.12 -10.00 -7.81
N GLN A 113 9.90 -8.96 -8.64
CA GLN A 113 9.94 -9.07 -10.10
C GLN A 113 11.37 -9.04 -10.65
N GLN A 114 12.35 -8.62 -9.85
CA GLN A 114 13.76 -8.60 -10.23
C GLN A 114 14.45 -9.89 -9.80
N ALA A 115 15.02 -10.62 -10.74
CA ALA A 115 15.72 -11.85 -10.44
C ALA A 115 17.07 -11.57 -9.75
N GLY A 116 17.24 -12.02 -8.50
CA GLY A 116 18.57 -12.27 -7.91
C GLY A 116 19.24 -11.13 -7.14
N ALA A 117 18.62 -9.96 -6.95
CA ALA A 117 19.21 -8.90 -6.14
C ALA A 117 19.20 -9.27 -4.64
N LYS A 118 20.39 -9.43 -4.03
CA LYS A 118 20.55 -9.69 -2.59
C LYS A 118 20.40 -8.43 -1.74
N SER A 119 20.73 -7.28 -2.30
CA SER A 119 20.58 -5.96 -1.71
C SER A 119 20.10 -5.01 -2.79
N SER A 120 19.17 -4.13 -2.47
CA SER A 120 18.67 -3.11 -3.39
C SER A 120 18.02 -1.97 -2.63
N THR A 121 18.17 -0.75 -3.16
CA THR A 121 17.44 0.42 -2.71
C THR A 121 16.36 0.77 -3.72
N ILE A 122 15.12 0.74 -3.27
CA ILE A 122 13.93 0.96 -4.11
C ILE A 122 13.14 2.14 -3.57
N THR A 123 12.87 3.12 -4.42
CA THR A 123 11.94 4.21 -4.09
C THR A 123 10.55 3.87 -4.62
N ALA A 124 9.60 3.73 -3.71
CA ALA A 124 8.20 3.48 -4.03
C ALA A 124 7.45 4.80 -4.24
N LEU A 125 6.63 4.85 -5.29
CA LEU A 125 5.91 6.03 -5.76
C LEU A 125 4.45 5.66 -6.03
N LEU A 126 3.50 6.25 -5.30
CA LEU A 126 2.08 6.04 -5.55
C LEU A 126 1.36 7.35 -5.86
N ASP A 127 0.48 7.31 -6.87
CA ASP A 127 -0.43 8.42 -7.18
C ASP A 127 -1.31 8.74 -5.96
N ALA A 128 -1.13 9.93 -5.41
CA ALA A 128 -1.89 10.43 -4.28
C ALA A 128 -3.13 11.22 -4.70
N ARG A 129 -3.42 11.30 -6.01
CA ARG A 129 -4.41 12.20 -6.60
C ARG A 129 -4.07 13.68 -6.38
N MET A 130 -4.86 14.57 -6.93
CA MET A 130 -4.71 16.04 -6.77
C MET A 130 -3.32 16.55 -7.19
N ASP A 131 -2.74 15.95 -8.25
CA ASP A 131 -1.41 16.28 -8.78
C ASP A 131 -0.26 16.06 -7.78
N GLU A 132 -0.42 15.09 -6.86
CA GLU A 132 0.59 14.72 -5.87
C GLU A 132 0.84 13.21 -5.88
N MET A 133 1.97 12.80 -5.34
CA MET A 133 2.36 11.42 -5.17
C MET A 133 2.99 11.18 -3.81
N TYR A 134 2.73 9.99 -3.24
CA TYR A 134 3.43 9.50 -2.06
C TYR A 134 4.77 8.90 -2.47
N VAL A 135 5.82 9.23 -1.74
CA VAL A 135 7.20 8.84 -2.03
C VAL A 135 7.86 8.32 -0.77
N GLN A 136 8.51 7.17 -0.84
CA GLN A 136 9.37 6.66 0.23
C GLN A 136 10.38 5.67 -0.31
N SER A 137 11.62 5.72 0.17
CA SER A 137 12.68 4.79 -0.19
C SER A 137 12.82 3.67 0.83
N PHE A 138 13.15 2.48 0.35
CA PHE A 138 13.36 1.28 1.16
C PHE A 138 14.67 0.60 0.77
N GLU A 139 15.39 0.13 1.78
CA GLU A 139 16.56 -0.72 1.61
C GLU A 139 16.19 -2.16 1.93
N PHE A 140 16.54 -3.05 1.00
CA PHE A 140 16.43 -4.49 1.19
C PHE A 140 17.84 -5.07 1.31
N SER A 141 18.14 -5.74 2.41
CA SER A 141 19.40 -6.44 2.63
C SER A 141 19.21 -7.61 3.60
N ASP A 142 19.86 -8.73 3.32
CA ASP A 142 19.87 -9.92 4.19
C ASP A 142 18.47 -10.40 4.64
N GLY A 143 17.49 -10.29 3.74
CA GLY A 143 16.09 -10.67 4.01
C GLY A 143 15.33 -9.68 4.90
N GLN A 144 15.91 -8.52 5.18
CA GLN A 144 15.28 -7.42 5.90
C GLN A 144 14.82 -6.33 4.92
N CYS A 145 13.80 -5.58 5.30
CA CYS A 145 13.33 -4.40 4.62
C CYS A 145 13.27 -3.24 5.63
N ARG A 146 13.92 -2.14 5.30
CA ARG A 146 14.00 -0.95 6.15
C ARG A 146 13.62 0.30 5.36
N ALA A 147 12.72 1.11 5.91
CA ALA A 147 12.43 2.43 5.36
C ALA A 147 13.62 3.38 5.53
N LEU A 148 13.92 4.15 4.49
CA LEU A 148 14.90 5.22 4.47
C LEU A 148 14.15 6.55 4.55
N GLY A 149 14.00 7.09 5.76
CA GLY A 149 13.25 8.32 6.01
C GLY A 149 11.73 8.10 6.10
N GLU A 150 11.02 9.21 6.23
CA GLU A 150 9.56 9.26 6.34
C GLU A 150 8.90 9.23 4.94
N CYS A 151 7.62 8.93 4.90
CA CYS A 151 6.83 9.05 3.68
C CYS A 151 6.56 10.53 3.37
N GLU A 152 6.89 10.95 2.17
CA GLU A 152 6.66 12.31 1.69
C GLU A 152 5.46 12.36 0.74
N LEU A 153 4.81 13.54 0.71
CA LEU A 153 3.77 13.88 -0.26
C LEU A 153 4.29 15.02 -1.12
N LEU A 154 4.54 14.75 -2.40
CA LEU A 154 5.22 15.66 -3.31
C LEU A 154 4.42 15.85 -4.61
N ARG A 155 4.62 16.98 -5.28
CA ARG A 155 4.25 17.11 -6.69
C ARG A 155 5.29 16.41 -7.57
N PRO A 156 4.89 15.90 -8.75
CA PRO A 156 5.84 15.24 -9.66
C PRO A 156 7.05 16.10 -10.03
N GLU A 157 6.87 17.42 -10.15
CA GLU A 157 7.92 18.38 -10.49
C GLU A 157 8.95 18.58 -9.36
N ASP A 158 8.53 18.37 -8.13
CA ASP A 158 9.37 18.57 -6.93
C ASP A 158 10.14 17.28 -6.57
N PHE A 159 9.85 16.18 -7.27
CA PHE A 159 10.52 14.91 -7.02
C PHE A 159 11.97 14.91 -7.49
N VAL A 160 12.88 14.62 -6.57
CA VAL A 160 14.29 14.39 -6.87
C VAL A 160 14.61 12.93 -6.51
N PRO A 161 14.97 12.10 -7.52
CA PRO A 161 15.35 10.72 -7.24
C PRO A 161 16.52 10.65 -6.28
N ASP A 162 16.44 9.78 -5.27
CA ASP A 162 17.57 9.46 -4.41
C ASP A 162 18.72 8.88 -5.26
N ALA A 163 19.92 9.40 -5.09
CA ALA A 163 21.11 8.92 -5.81
C ALA A 163 21.45 7.45 -5.50
N ALA A 164 21.03 6.94 -4.35
CA ALA A 164 21.19 5.54 -3.97
C ALA A 164 20.08 4.62 -4.53
N ALA A 165 19.00 5.18 -5.06
CA ALA A 165 17.89 4.38 -5.60
C ALA A 165 18.31 3.66 -6.90
N GLU A 166 18.24 2.35 -6.88
CA GLU A 166 18.50 1.50 -8.04
C GLU A 166 17.25 1.33 -8.91
N LEU A 167 16.07 1.44 -8.30
CA LEU A 167 14.78 1.24 -8.92
C LEU A 167 13.74 2.22 -8.37
N LEU A 168 12.94 2.79 -9.27
CA LEU A 168 11.70 3.48 -8.94
C LEU A 168 10.53 2.53 -9.22
N ALA A 169 9.65 2.33 -8.24
CA ALA A 169 8.55 1.39 -8.32
C ALA A 169 7.21 2.05 -8.01
N GLY A 170 6.18 1.86 -8.82
CA GLY A 170 4.87 2.41 -8.53
C GLY A 170 3.95 2.54 -9.73
N ASN A 171 2.94 3.39 -9.63
CA ASN A 171 1.93 3.61 -10.66
C ASN A 171 1.89 5.05 -11.21
N VAL A 172 2.95 5.82 -10.98
CA VAL A 172 2.99 7.25 -11.31
C VAL A 172 3.50 7.55 -12.71
N PHE A 173 4.23 6.61 -13.33
CA PHE A 173 5.00 6.88 -14.55
C PHE A 173 4.13 7.26 -15.75
N ALA A 174 3.03 6.55 -15.97
CA ALA A 174 2.08 6.90 -17.02
C ALA A 174 1.22 8.12 -16.65
N VAL A 175 0.84 8.25 -15.36
CA VAL A 175 -0.02 9.33 -14.88
C VAL A 175 0.68 10.69 -14.98
N TYR A 176 1.97 10.73 -14.65
CA TYR A 176 2.76 11.96 -14.59
C TYR A 176 3.88 12.02 -15.66
N ALA A 177 3.71 11.27 -16.75
CA ALA A 177 4.66 11.32 -17.88
C ALA A 177 4.89 12.76 -18.35
N GLY A 178 6.16 13.17 -18.46
CA GLY A 178 6.55 14.53 -18.84
C GLY A 178 6.56 15.56 -17.70
N ARG A 179 6.11 15.20 -16.51
CA ARG A 179 6.21 16.01 -15.29
C ARG A 179 7.26 15.49 -14.31
N LEU A 180 7.62 14.22 -14.44
CA LEU A 180 8.72 13.61 -13.70
C LEU A 180 10.07 14.03 -14.29
N PRO A 181 11.18 13.98 -13.51
CA PRO A 181 12.52 14.29 -13.99
C PRO A 181 12.90 13.48 -15.23
N ALA A 182 13.61 14.11 -16.19
CA ALA A 182 14.06 13.41 -17.41
C ALA A 182 15.10 12.32 -17.12
N ALA A 183 15.94 12.53 -16.11
CA ALA A 183 16.96 11.55 -15.69
C ALA A 183 16.46 10.81 -14.44
N MET A 184 16.07 9.54 -14.62
CA MET A 184 15.59 8.68 -13.53
C MET A 184 16.28 7.32 -13.58
N PRO A 185 16.41 6.62 -12.45
CA PRO A 185 16.79 5.21 -12.39
C PRO A 185 15.84 4.32 -13.20
N ALA A 186 16.10 3.01 -13.22
CA ALA A 186 15.18 2.01 -13.78
C ALA A 186 13.79 2.15 -13.14
N GLN A 187 12.74 1.86 -13.91
CA GLN A 187 11.35 2.00 -13.49
C GLN A 187 10.63 0.67 -13.60
N ALA A 188 9.76 0.39 -12.61
CA ALA A 188 8.88 -0.77 -12.62
C ALA A 188 7.46 -0.35 -12.24
N GLU A 189 6.48 -0.72 -13.06
CA GLU A 189 5.07 -0.61 -12.68
C GLU A 189 4.79 -1.62 -11.57
N ALA A 190 4.35 -1.11 -10.43
CA ALA A 190 4.02 -1.92 -9.26
C ALA A 190 2.85 -1.30 -8.47
N LEU A 191 2.02 -2.19 -7.92
CA LEU A 191 0.96 -1.85 -6.99
C LEU A 191 1.15 -2.65 -5.70
N PRO A 192 0.60 -2.21 -4.57
CA PRO A 192 0.61 -3.01 -3.36
C PRO A 192 -0.21 -4.28 -3.59
N THR A 193 0.43 -5.42 -3.46
CA THR A 193 -0.22 -6.72 -3.59
C THR A 193 -0.27 -7.43 -2.25
N ALA A 194 -1.31 -8.24 -2.04
CA ALA A 194 -1.40 -9.07 -0.85
C ALA A 194 -0.26 -10.11 -0.80
N THR A 195 0.25 -10.55 -1.94
CA THR A 195 1.43 -11.44 -2.00
C THR A 195 2.71 -10.74 -1.56
N ALA A 196 2.87 -9.45 -1.83
CA ALA A 196 3.98 -8.65 -1.28
C ALA A 196 3.86 -8.53 0.25
N LEU A 197 2.64 -8.27 0.75
CA LEU A 197 2.39 -8.26 2.19
C LEU A 197 2.73 -9.62 2.83
N LEU A 198 2.36 -10.75 2.18
CA LEU A 198 2.70 -12.10 2.67
C LEU A 198 4.21 -12.35 2.70
N ARG A 199 4.99 -11.81 1.74
CA ARG A 199 6.45 -11.94 1.74
C ARG A 199 7.11 -11.14 2.87
N LEU A 200 6.55 -9.96 3.21
CA LEU A 200 7.02 -9.11 4.30
C LEU A 200 6.57 -9.62 5.69
N ALA A 201 5.41 -10.27 5.77
CA ALA A 201 4.76 -10.61 7.03
C ALA A 201 5.63 -11.42 8.00
N PRO A 202 6.35 -12.49 7.60
CA PRO A 202 7.16 -13.28 8.53
C PRO A 202 8.25 -12.45 9.21
N MET A 203 8.96 -11.62 8.46
CA MET A 203 10.02 -10.74 8.96
C MET A 203 9.44 -9.71 9.94
N LEU A 204 8.37 -9.01 9.57
CA LEU A 204 7.76 -7.98 10.39
C LEU A 204 7.12 -8.56 11.67
N ALA A 205 6.47 -9.72 11.55
CA ALA A 205 5.90 -10.41 12.72
C ALA A 205 7.00 -10.86 13.69
N ALA A 206 8.11 -11.40 13.19
CA ALA A 206 9.26 -11.79 14.01
C ALA A 206 9.93 -10.57 14.68
N ALA A 207 9.90 -9.41 14.05
CA ALA A 207 10.37 -8.13 14.60
C ALA A 207 9.40 -7.50 15.62
N GLY A 208 8.22 -8.13 15.87
CA GLY A 208 7.26 -7.66 16.88
C GLY A 208 6.31 -6.56 16.41
N HIS A 209 6.11 -6.37 15.10
CA HIS A 209 5.21 -5.37 14.54
C HIS A 209 3.72 -5.76 14.58
N CYS A 210 3.39 -6.96 15.08
CA CYS A 210 2.00 -7.33 15.29
C CYS A 210 1.40 -6.50 16.44
N VAL A 211 0.16 -6.07 16.25
CA VAL A 211 -0.62 -5.30 17.22
C VAL A 211 -1.94 -6.01 17.52
N SER A 212 -2.62 -5.60 18.60
CA SER A 212 -4.01 -6.01 18.81
C SER A 212 -4.95 -5.31 17.84
N ALA A 213 -6.14 -5.88 17.63
CA ALA A 213 -7.08 -5.38 16.63
C ALA A 213 -7.44 -3.89 16.81
N GLU A 214 -7.61 -3.42 18.06
CA GLU A 214 -7.92 -2.02 18.37
C GLU A 214 -6.80 -1.04 18.02
N LEU A 215 -5.56 -1.51 17.93
CA LEU A 215 -4.38 -0.72 17.57
C LEU A 215 -4.06 -0.80 16.06
N ALA A 216 -4.81 -1.58 15.29
CA ALA A 216 -4.69 -1.65 13.85
C ALA A 216 -5.31 -0.39 13.22
N LEU A 217 -4.51 0.65 13.02
CA LEU A 217 -4.95 1.96 12.52
C LEU A 217 -4.42 2.23 11.11
N PRO A 218 -5.17 2.99 10.29
CA PRO A 218 -4.69 3.45 8.99
C PRO A 218 -3.63 4.54 9.16
N LEU A 219 -2.70 4.62 8.21
CA LEU A 219 -1.71 5.68 8.10
C LEU A 219 -2.19 6.77 7.13
N TYR A 220 -2.46 7.95 7.65
CA TYR A 220 -2.78 9.13 6.86
C TYR A 220 -1.55 10.04 6.77
N VAL A 221 -1.03 10.24 5.56
CA VAL A 221 0.10 11.14 5.29
C VAL A 221 -0.39 12.54 4.88
N ARG A 222 -1.55 12.62 4.23
CA ARG A 222 -2.15 13.90 3.86
C ARG A 222 -2.98 14.44 5.02
N ASP A 223 -2.57 15.57 5.58
CA ASP A 223 -3.26 16.23 6.71
C ASP A 223 -4.61 16.83 6.30
N LYS A 224 -4.73 17.30 5.05
CA LYS A 224 -5.92 17.99 4.55
C LYS A 224 -6.53 17.24 3.36
N VAL A 225 -7.61 16.51 3.60
CA VAL A 225 -8.28 15.67 2.58
C VAL A 225 -9.29 16.46 1.73
N ALA A 226 -9.73 17.63 2.20
CA ALA A 226 -10.72 18.47 1.51
C ALA A 226 -10.38 19.96 1.63
N LEU A 227 -10.43 20.65 0.50
CA LEU A 227 -10.43 22.10 0.50
C LEU A 227 -11.69 22.63 1.17
N THR A 228 -11.56 23.67 1.99
CA THR A 228 -12.70 24.42 2.51
C THR A 228 -13.49 25.04 1.35
N THR A 229 -14.70 25.51 1.61
CA THR A 229 -15.50 26.19 0.57
C THR A 229 -14.77 27.40 0.00
N GLU A 230 -14.12 28.18 0.83
CA GLU A 230 -13.31 29.34 0.42
C GLU A 230 -12.11 28.95 -0.44
N GLU A 231 -11.37 27.91 -0.06
CA GLU A 231 -10.24 27.40 -0.83
C GLU A 231 -10.67 26.85 -2.19
N ARG A 232 -11.85 26.21 -2.29
CA ARG A 232 -12.42 25.77 -3.58
C ARG A 232 -12.79 26.95 -4.47
N GLU A 233 -13.36 28.00 -3.91
CA GLU A 233 -13.71 29.21 -4.64
C GLU A 233 -12.45 29.93 -5.14
N GLN A 234 -11.41 30.02 -4.30
CA GLN A 234 -10.12 30.60 -4.69
C GLN A 234 -9.44 29.79 -5.80
N ALA A 235 -9.39 28.46 -5.67
CA ALA A 235 -8.84 27.57 -6.69
C ALA A 235 -9.60 27.68 -8.02
N LYS A 236 -10.94 27.79 -7.98
CA LYS A 236 -11.77 27.98 -9.15
C LYS A 236 -11.54 29.36 -9.81
N ALA A 237 -11.39 30.40 -9.02
CA ALA A 237 -11.08 31.73 -9.51
C ALA A 237 -9.68 31.81 -10.15
N ALA A 238 -8.68 31.17 -9.53
CA ALA A 238 -7.33 31.10 -10.08
C ALA A 238 -7.27 30.34 -11.42
N LYS A 239 -8.05 29.26 -11.54
CA LYS A 239 -8.14 28.49 -12.79
C LYS A 239 -8.79 29.30 -13.92
N LEU A 240 -9.85 30.03 -13.62
CA LEU A 240 -10.52 30.94 -14.59
C LEU A 240 -9.60 32.09 -15.07
N LEU A 241 -8.74 32.61 -14.19
CA LEU A 241 -7.75 33.63 -14.53
C LEU A 241 -6.63 33.09 -15.43
N ALA A 242 -6.23 31.83 -15.22
CA ALA A 242 -5.21 31.18 -16.04
C ALA A 242 -5.70 30.79 -17.46
N GLU A 243 -7.01 30.65 -17.65
CA GLU A 243 -7.65 30.33 -18.94
C GLU A 243 -7.94 31.57 -19.82
N VAL A 244 -7.69 32.78 -19.32
CA VAL A 244 -7.86 34.02 -20.14
C VAL A 244 -6.65 34.19 -21.05
N PRO A 245 -6.78 34.06 -22.37
CA PRO A 245 -5.66 34.26 -23.29
C PRO A 245 -5.17 35.71 -23.19
N PRO A 246 -3.85 35.98 -23.32
CA PRO A 246 -3.33 37.33 -23.32
C PRO A 246 -3.93 38.10 -24.48
N LEU A 247 -4.47 39.27 -24.17
CA LEU A 247 -4.93 40.23 -25.21
C LEU A 247 -3.74 40.51 -26.14
N SER A 248 -3.87 40.07 -27.38
CA SER A 248 -2.88 40.38 -28.43
C SER A 248 -2.87 41.89 -28.66
N PRO A 249 -1.68 42.52 -28.81
CA PRO A 249 -1.54 43.95 -29.08
C PRO A 249 -2.00 44.32 -30.48
#